data_3f15310a8d75c3c79e2b8ab577ca84eb
#
_entry.id   3f15310a8d75c3c79e2b8ab577ca84eb
#
_cell.length_a   1.000
_cell.length_b   1.000
_cell.length_c   1.000
_cell.angle_alpha   90.00
_cell.angle_beta   90.00
_cell.angle_gamma   90.00
#
_symmetry.space_group_name_H-M   'P 1'
#
loop_
_entity.id
_entity.type
_entity.pdbx_description
1 polymer ?
#
loop_
_entity_poly.entity_id
_entity_poly.type
_entity_poly.pdbx_seq_one_letter_code
_entity_poly.pdbx_strand_id
1 'polypeptide(L)'
;MARTRHHITAPRARPTTTDGHRPLVSPRPMTAPAEGFRRVHPSALPVTGAWRPGDPVGRRRFLSLAQDRPFALEGGGLLRGVSVAYETWGTLSPARDNAVLVCHALTGDSHASGGLGPGHATPGWWTGTIGPGLAIDTDRWFVVCVNVLGGCQGTTGPASPHPDDGRPWASRFPVVTIRDMVRTQAAVADEVGVERWALVAGGSMGGMQVLEWGVMYPERVGGLLTIATAAAASAQQIGWWSSGRRAIRIDPRWRGGDYYDAAPGEGPHEGLATARMVSMMTFRSDDVFSARFGREVVEPVEGFSLWQRFQVERYLEYQGDKLVRRFDANSYLLLTKAMDLHDLGRGRGGPEAAFERLRAPLLSVGVSSDILYPPHQAREIVNVAAGAGVDADYAELDSPHGHDAFLIESDQLAEVVRPFLTRLEPAGA
;
A
#
# COMPACT_ATOMS: atom_id res chain seq x y z
N MET A 1 -67.92 -19.99 -16.56
CA MET A 1 -67.69 -20.86 -15.40
C MET A 1 -66.82 -22.03 -15.85
N ALA A 2 -65.52 -22.01 -15.58
CA ALA A 2 -64.62 -23.16 -15.54
C ALA A 2 -63.26 -22.67 -15.02
N ARG A 3 -62.89 -23.11 -13.84
CA ARG A 3 -61.59 -22.81 -13.19
C ARG A 3 -60.56 -23.82 -13.72
N THR A 4 -59.56 -23.36 -14.42
CA THR A 4 -58.42 -24.18 -14.84
C THR A 4 -57.38 -24.16 -13.71
N ARG A 5 -57.07 -25.33 -13.12
CA ARG A 5 -56.00 -25.56 -12.17
C ARG A 5 -54.69 -25.74 -12.92
N HIS A 6 -53.70 -24.87 -12.66
CA HIS A 6 -52.33 -25.12 -13.10
C HIS A 6 -51.61 -26.00 -12.08
N HIS A 7 -51.18 -27.17 -12.53
CA HIS A 7 -50.26 -28.04 -11.81
C HIS A 7 -48.85 -27.46 -11.92
N ILE A 8 -48.26 -27.14 -10.77
CA ILE A 8 -46.84 -26.78 -10.64
C ILE A 8 -46.08 -28.10 -10.42
N THR A 9 -45.30 -28.53 -11.42
CA THR A 9 -44.36 -29.64 -11.30
C THR A 9 -43.08 -29.17 -10.64
N ALA A 10 -42.68 -29.81 -9.54
CA ALA A 10 -41.41 -29.55 -8.83
C ALA A 10 -40.18 -29.95 -9.68
N PRO A 11 -39.07 -29.23 -9.68
CA PRO A 11 -37.86 -29.61 -10.38
C PRO A 11 -37.18 -30.79 -9.70
N ARG A 12 -36.72 -31.75 -10.48
CA ARG A 12 -35.91 -32.92 -10.06
C ARG A 12 -34.59 -32.47 -9.49
N ALA A 13 -34.23 -33.02 -8.33
CA ALA A 13 -32.92 -32.89 -7.70
C ALA A 13 -31.80 -33.39 -8.63
N ARG A 14 -30.76 -32.59 -8.81
CA ARG A 14 -29.50 -33.00 -9.45
C ARG A 14 -28.68 -33.81 -8.43
N PRO A 15 -27.86 -34.80 -8.85
CA PRO A 15 -27.02 -35.56 -7.94
C PRO A 15 -25.93 -34.66 -7.36
N THR A 16 -25.73 -34.76 -6.04
CA THR A 16 -24.63 -34.14 -5.28
C THR A 16 -23.32 -34.78 -5.70
N THR A 17 -22.48 -34.04 -6.42
CA THR A 17 -21.07 -34.38 -6.53
C THR A 17 -20.41 -34.09 -5.18
N THR A 18 -19.83 -35.10 -4.57
CA THR A 18 -18.98 -34.98 -3.36
C THR A 18 -17.72 -34.21 -3.75
N ASP A 19 -17.69 -32.90 -3.46
CA ASP A 19 -16.47 -32.11 -3.53
C ASP A 19 -15.49 -32.63 -2.47
N GLY A 20 -14.36 -33.13 -2.97
CA GLY A 20 -13.23 -33.52 -2.12
C GLY A 20 -12.65 -32.31 -1.42
N HIS A 21 -12.91 -32.16 -0.13
CA HIS A 21 -12.19 -31.23 0.72
C HIS A 21 -10.68 -31.55 0.63
N ARG A 22 -9.93 -30.75 -0.11
CA ARG A 22 -8.49 -30.66 0.08
C ARG A 22 -8.25 -30.20 1.52
N PRO A 23 -7.37 -30.86 2.30
CA PRO A 23 -7.04 -30.40 3.64
C PRO A 23 -6.45 -28.98 3.52
N LEU A 24 -7.03 -28.04 4.27
CA LEU A 24 -6.48 -26.71 4.46
C LEU A 24 -5.02 -26.86 4.91
N VAL A 25 -4.09 -26.40 4.09
CA VAL A 25 -2.68 -26.29 4.47
C VAL A 25 -2.66 -25.41 5.71
N SER A 26 -2.17 -25.97 6.83
CA SER A 26 -2.07 -25.22 8.08
C SER A 26 -1.31 -23.93 7.84
N PRO A 27 -1.87 -22.75 8.15
CA PRO A 27 -1.17 -21.51 7.96
C PRO A 27 0.12 -21.54 8.78
N ARG A 28 1.27 -21.21 8.17
CA ARG A 28 2.50 -20.97 8.92
C ARG A 28 2.18 -19.99 10.04
N PRO A 29 2.51 -20.30 11.31
CA PRO A 29 2.18 -19.42 12.41
C PRO A 29 2.88 -18.08 12.19
N MET A 30 2.12 -17.05 11.83
CA MET A 30 2.57 -15.69 12.06
C MET A 30 2.79 -15.59 13.58
N THR A 31 4.03 -15.32 13.98
CA THR A 31 4.41 -15.24 15.38
C THR A 31 3.37 -14.40 16.13
N ALA A 32 2.71 -15.02 17.11
CA ALA A 32 1.91 -14.29 18.08
C ALA A 32 2.79 -13.14 18.62
N PRO A 33 2.24 -11.98 19.00
CA PRO A 33 3.01 -11.03 19.77
C PRO A 33 3.62 -11.79 20.92
N ALA A 34 4.97 -11.71 21.08
CA ALA A 34 5.69 -12.42 22.10
C ALA A 34 4.98 -12.23 23.45
N GLU A 35 4.86 -13.31 24.22
CA GLU A 35 4.36 -13.22 25.59
C GLU A 35 5.09 -12.07 26.28
N GLY A 36 4.35 -11.03 26.71
CA GLY A 36 4.93 -9.86 27.38
C GLY A 36 4.87 -8.54 26.66
N PHE A 37 4.06 -8.36 25.57
CA PHE A 37 3.87 -7.02 25.00
C PHE A 37 3.34 -6.06 26.09
N ARG A 38 4.25 -5.24 26.63
CA ARG A 38 3.89 -4.08 27.46
C ARG A 38 3.68 -2.89 26.53
N ARG A 39 2.54 -2.23 26.61
CA ARG A 39 2.37 -0.90 26.03
C ARG A 39 3.57 -0.04 26.45
N VAL A 40 4.23 0.58 25.49
CA VAL A 40 5.27 1.57 25.78
C VAL A 40 4.61 2.72 26.51
N HIS A 41 5.20 3.17 27.61
CA HIS A 41 4.68 4.33 28.32
C HIS A 41 4.56 5.50 27.34
N PRO A 42 3.43 6.20 27.28
CA PRO A 42 3.23 7.28 26.30
C PRO A 42 4.37 8.28 26.20
N SER A 43 4.98 8.66 27.33
CA SER A 43 6.10 9.61 27.36
C SER A 43 7.37 9.12 26.67
N ALA A 44 7.49 7.84 26.35
CA ALA A 44 8.61 7.28 25.59
C ALA A 44 8.36 7.24 24.07
N LEU A 45 7.14 7.62 23.61
CA LEU A 45 6.83 7.72 22.19
C LEU A 45 7.31 9.07 21.64
N PRO A 46 7.92 9.12 20.44
CA PRO A 46 8.21 10.40 19.79
C PRO A 46 6.89 11.10 19.46
N VAL A 47 6.91 12.42 19.29
CA VAL A 47 5.73 13.19 18.86
C VAL A 47 5.18 12.69 17.53
N THR A 48 6.06 12.25 16.64
CA THR A 48 5.75 11.59 15.36
C THR A 48 6.80 10.52 15.08
N GLY A 49 6.40 9.45 14.40
CA GLY A 49 7.29 8.42 13.87
C GLY A 49 7.94 8.75 12.52
N ALA A 50 7.83 10.00 12.07
CA ALA A 50 8.48 10.47 10.84
C ALA A 50 9.99 10.53 10.99
N TRP A 51 10.69 10.13 9.93
CA TRP A 51 12.12 10.40 9.75
C TRP A 51 12.38 11.93 9.66
N ARG A 52 13.42 12.43 10.31
CA ARG A 52 13.79 13.85 10.33
C ARG A 52 15.24 14.03 9.89
N PRO A 53 15.62 15.18 9.31
CA PRO A 53 17.01 15.50 9.07
C PRO A 53 17.84 15.36 10.37
N GLY A 54 18.91 14.54 10.29
CA GLY A 54 19.74 14.18 11.46
C GLY A 54 19.47 12.77 11.99
N ASP A 55 18.35 12.16 11.67
CA ASP A 55 18.13 10.74 11.96
C ASP A 55 19.02 9.86 11.07
N PRO A 56 19.33 8.62 11.50
CA PRO A 56 20.09 7.69 10.67
C PRO A 56 19.47 7.51 9.28
N VAL A 57 20.27 7.69 8.24
CA VAL A 57 19.82 7.62 6.84
C VAL A 57 19.48 6.18 6.42
N GLY A 58 20.19 5.19 6.96
CA GLY A 58 20.07 3.81 6.55
C GLY A 58 20.53 3.62 5.10
N ARG A 59 19.73 2.97 4.28
CA ARG A 59 20.02 2.75 2.85
C ARG A 59 19.44 3.85 1.95
N ARG A 60 18.70 4.82 2.51
CA ARG A 60 18.07 5.88 1.73
C ARG A 60 19.10 6.72 0.97
N ARG A 61 18.76 7.04 -0.25
CA ARG A 61 19.37 8.09 -1.06
C ARG A 61 18.36 9.21 -1.20
N PHE A 62 18.82 10.40 -1.48
CA PHE A 62 17.97 11.58 -1.59
C PHE A 62 18.21 12.31 -2.90
N LEU A 63 17.11 12.64 -3.59
CA LEU A 63 17.11 13.55 -4.73
C LEU A 63 16.48 14.87 -4.27
N SER A 64 17.14 15.99 -4.60
CA SER A 64 16.59 17.33 -4.37
C SER A 64 15.93 17.85 -5.62
N LEU A 65 14.63 18.16 -5.53
CA LEU A 65 13.83 18.72 -6.60
C LEU A 65 13.34 20.13 -6.25
N ALA A 66 12.87 20.86 -7.24
CA ALA A 66 12.21 22.16 -7.08
C ALA A 66 13.06 23.20 -6.35
N GLN A 67 14.37 23.21 -6.62
CA GLN A 67 15.30 24.21 -6.07
C GLN A 67 15.09 25.57 -6.75
N ASP A 68 15.07 25.58 -8.08
CA ASP A 68 14.95 26.81 -8.87
C ASP A 68 13.49 27.14 -9.24
N ARG A 69 12.67 26.11 -9.47
CA ARG A 69 11.25 26.26 -9.84
C ARG A 69 10.38 25.40 -8.92
N PRO A 70 9.29 25.97 -8.36
CA PRO A 70 8.40 25.20 -7.52
C PRO A 70 7.82 23.98 -8.25
N PHE A 71 7.65 22.87 -7.54
CA PHE A 71 6.94 21.69 -8.00
C PHE A 71 5.43 21.99 -7.93
N ALA A 72 4.80 22.13 -9.09
CA ALA A 72 3.37 22.39 -9.17
C ALA A 72 2.59 21.07 -8.95
N LEU A 73 1.65 21.08 -8.02
CA LEU A 73 0.78 19.95 -7.72
C LEU A 73 -0.46 19.94 -8.63
N GLU A 74 -1.03 18.79 -8.86
CA GLU A 74 -2.27 18.62 -9.66
C GLU A 74 -3.42 19.47 -9.09
N GLY A 75 -3.51 19.57 -7.77
CA GLY A 75 -4.51 20.37 -7.07
C GLY A 75 -4.24 21.89 -7.06
N GLY A 76 -3.18 22.37 -7.73
CA GLY A 76 -2.81 23.78 -7.84
C GLY A 76 -1.88 24.30 -6.75
N GLY A 77 -1.50 23.47 -5.74
CA GLY A 77 -0.47 23.82 -4.75
C GLY A 77 0.93 23.87 -5.35
N LEU A 78 1.84 24.55 -4.67
CA LEU A 78 3.26 24.69 -5.05
C LEU A 78 4.15 24.23 -3.91
N LEU A 79 5.12 23.36 -4.19
CA LEU A 79 6.15 22.93 -3.24
C LEU A 79 7.52 23.42 -3.72
N ARG A 80 8.31 23.97 -2.79
CA ARG A 80 9.71 24.34 -3.01
C ARG A 80 10.62 23.45 -2.17
N GLY A 81 11.83 23.18 -2.67
CA GLY A 81 12.80 22.43 -1.92
C GLY A 81 12.36 21.00 -1.60
N VAL A 82 11.81 20.29 -2.58
CA VAL A 82 11.33 18.91 -2.39
C VAL A 82 12.51 17.95 -2.32
N SER A 83 12.61 17.20 -1.22
CA SER A 83 13.53 16.06 -1.06
C SER A 83 12.75 14.78 -1.33
N VAL A 84 13.32 13.87 -2.11
CA VAL A 84 12.72 12.56 -2.43
C VAL A 84 13.65 11.45 -1.99
N ALA A 85 13.24 10.66 -1.01
CA ALA A 85 13.99 9.51 -0.53
C ALA A 85 13.69 8.29 -1.41
N TYR A 86 14.74 7.52 -1.75
CA TYR A 86 14.61 6.27 -2.49
C TYR A 86 15.71 5.28 -2.10
N GLU A 87 15.50 4.02 -2.38
CA GLU A 87 16.48 2.94 -2.20
C GLU A 87 16.61 2.12 -3.47
N THR A 88 17.77 1.45 -3.62
CA THR A 88 18.07 0.63 -4.80
C THR A 88 18.70 -0.69 -4.42
N TRP A 89 18.42 -1.73 -5.22
CA TRP A 89 19.01 -3.07 -5.12
C TRP A 89 19.40 -3.56 -6.52
N GLY A 90 20.43 -4.43 -6.59
CA GLY A 90 20.97 -4.89 -7.87
C GLY A 90 21.80 -3.83 -8.58
N THR A 91 22.10 -4.09 -9.86
CA THR A 91 22.95 -3.22 -10.70
C THR A 91 22.23 -2.91 -12.01
N LEU A 92 22.19 -1.64 -12.37
CA LEU A 92 21.67 -1.20 -13.67
C LEU A 92 22.61 -1.69 -14.79
N SER A 93 22.05 -2.39 -15.78
CA SER A 93 22.79 -2.88 -16.93
C SER A 93 23.37 -1.73 -17.76
N PRO A 94 24.44 -1.96 -18.52
CA PRO A 94 24.94 -0.96 -19.47
C PRO A 94 23.90 -0.52 -20.52
N ALA A 95 22.98 -1.43 -20.90
CA ALA A 95 21.88 -1.16 -21.82
C ALA A 95 20.71 -0.41 -21.13
N ARG A 96 20.70 -0.34 -19.78
CA ARG A 96 19.66 0.32 -18.94
C ARG A 96 18.25 -0.23 -19.16
N ASP A 97 18.13 -1.49 -19.49
CA ASP A 97 16.90 -2.18 -19.85
C ASP A 97 16.36 -3.14 -18.78
N ASN A 98 17.10 -3.28 -17.65
CA ASN A 98 16.78 -4.17 -16.54
C ASN A 98 16.25 -3.46 -15.29
N ALA A 99 15.67 -2.28 -15.43
CA ALA A 99 15.20 -1.51 -14.28
C ALA A 99 13.75 -1.84 -13.90
N VAL A 100 13.50 -2.05 -12.61
CA VAL A 100 12.17 -2.30 -12.02
C VAL A 100 11.85 -1.23 -10.99
N LEU A 101 10.72 -0.54 -11.15
CA LEU A 101 10.19 0.37 -10.14
C LEU A 101 9.20 -0.38 -9.24
N VAL A 102 9.40 -0.29 -7.94
CA VAL A 102 8.48 -0.83 -6.93
C VAL A 102 7.79 0.32 -6.20
N CYS A 103 6.47 0.32 -6.24
CA CYS A 103 5.62 1.34 -5.63
C CYS A 103 5.03 0.80 -4.32
N HIS A 104 5.33 1.46 -3.19
CA HIS A 104 4.88 1.00 -1.87
C HIS A 104 3.41 1.35 -1.59
N ALA A 105 2.78 0.56 -0.71
CA ALA A 105 1.42 0.77 -0.21
C ALA A 105 1.38 1.89 0.85
N LEU A 106 0.18 2.26 1.33
CA LEU A 106 -0.12 3.39 2.23
C LEU A 106 0.89 3.58 3.36
N THR A 107 1.22 2.54 4.10
CA THR A 107 2.12 2.60 5.25
C THR A 107 3.50 1.99 4.99
N GLY A 108 3.84 1.76 3.73
CA GLY A 108 5.19 1.42 3.29
C GLY A 108 6.10 2.63 3.21
N ASP A 109 7.31 2.39 2.76
CA ASP A 109 8.34 3.39 2.50
C ASP A 109 9.32 2.88 1.44
N SER A 110 10.44 3.59 1.20
CA SER A 110 11.45 3.16 0.24
C SER A 110 12.15 1.86 0.61
N HIS A 111 12.09 1.41 1.88
CA HIS A 111 12.75 0.17 2.33
C HIS A 111 11.96 -1.08 1.93
N ALA A 112 11.99 -1.41 0.64
CA ALA A 112 11.25 -2.57 0.13
C ALA A 112 11.92 -3.90 0.47
N SER A 113 13.24 -3.96 0.55
CA SER A 113 13.99 -5.19 0.87
C SER A 113 15.19 -4.93 1.76
N GLY A 114 15.57 -5.93 2.55
CA GLY A 114 16.70 -5.89 3.47
C GLY A 114 16.27 -6.03 4.94
N GLY A 115 17.26 -6.13 5.83
CA GLY A 115 17.05 -6.27 7.26
C GLY A 115 16.73 -4.95 7.97
N LEU A 116 16.29 -5.04 9.22
CA LEU A 116 16.23 -3.89 10.12
C LEU A 116 17.64 -3.39 10.47
N GLY A 117 17.75 -2.09 10.83
CA GLY A 117 19.03 -1.49 11.20
C GLY A 117 18.88 0.00 11.47
N PRO A 118 20.01 0.71 11.66
CA PRO A 118 19.97 2.16 11.81
C PRO A 118 19.23 2.82 10.64
N GLY A 119 18.21 3.63 10.92
CA GLY A 119 17.34 4.25 9.91
C GLY A 119 16.17 3.40 9.44
N HIS A 120 16.15 2.10 9.72
CA HIS A 120 15.08 1.17 9.33
C HIS A 120 14.61 0.38 10.55
N ALA A 121 13.52 0.82 11.17
CA ALA A 121 12.96 0.20 12.38
C ALA A 121 12.30 -1.17 12.12
N THR A 122 12.06 -1.53 10.87
CA THR A 122 11.49 -2.82 10.45
C THR A 122 12.26 -3.36 9.26
N PRO A 123 12.25 -4.68 9.02
CA PRO A 123 12.71 -5.24 7.75
C PRO A 123 11.93 -4.65 6.57
N GLY A 124 12.51 -4.75 5.38
CA GLY A 124 11.86 -4.36 4.13
C GLY A 124 10.52 -5.06 3.96
N TRP A 125 9.53 -4.29 3.53
CA TRP A 125 8.14 -4.76 3.49
C TRP A 125 7.87 -5.84 2.42
N TRP A 126 8.79 -6.04 1.48
CA TRP A 126 8.72 -7.05 0.41
C TRP A 126 9.98 -7.93 0.33
N THR A 127 10.66 -8.11 1.46
CA THR A 127 11.91 -8.89 1.57
C THR A 127 11.75 -10.35 1.07
N GLY A 128 10.55 -10.94 1.11
CA GLY A 128 10.28 -12.27 0.55
C GLY A 128 10.13 -12.29 -0.99
N THR A 129 10.04 -11.12 -1.64
CA THR A 129 9.78 -11.00 -3.08
C THR A 129 10.98 -10.39 -3.83
N ILE A 130 11.76 -9.49 -3.18
CA ILE A 130 12.88 -8.77 -3.76
C ILE A 130 14.19 -9.23 -3.14
N GLY A 131 15.08 -9.81 -3.94
CA GLY A 131 16.40 -10.28 -3.51
C GLY A 131 17.01 -11.27 -4.48
N PRO A 132 18.26 -11.72 -4.24
CA PRO A 132 18.91 -12.73 -5.09
C PRO A 132 18.06 -14.01 -5.20
N GLY A 133 17.78 -14.45 -6.44
CA GLY A 133 16.99 -15.65 -6.73
C GLY A 133 15.49 -15.57 -6.37
N LEU A 134 14.98 -14.45 -5.85
CA LEU A 134 13.58 -14.26 -5.52
C LEU A 134 12.72 -13.90 -6.76
N ALA A 135 11.43 -13.61 -6.57
CA ALA A 135 10.51 -13.29 -7.66
C ALA A 135 11.00 -12.09 -8.50
N ILE A 136 11.47 -11.04 -7.84
CA ILE A 136 12.19 -9.92 -8.46
C ILE A 136 13.66 -10.11 -8.08
N ASP A 137 14.38 -10.83 -8.92
CA ASP A 137 15.75 -11.26 -8.70
C ASP A 137 16.74 -10.09 -8.88
N THR A 138 17.38 -9.68 -7.78
CA THR A 138 18.32 -8.56 -7.80
C THR A 138 19.70 -8.89 -8.41
N ASP A 139 19.97 -10.14 -8.73
CA ASP A 139 21.14 -10.52 -9.56
C ASP A 139 20.90 -10.20 -11.04
N ARG A 140 19.64 -10.04 -11.46
CA ARG A 140 19.21 -9.72 -12.83
C ARG A 140 18.64 -8.32 -12.97
N TRP A 141 17.86 -7.87 -11.99
CA TRP A 141 17.09 -6.63 -12.04
C TRP A 141 17.69 -5.54 -11.15
N PHE A 142 17.75 -4.33 -11.69
CA PHE A 142 18.00 -3.12 -10.91
C PHE A 142 16.66 -2.60 -10.35
N VAL A 143 16.45 -2.78 -9.06
CA VAL A 143 15.19 -2.43 -8.40
C VAL A 143 15.32 -1.07 -7.75
N VAL A 144 14.32 -0.21 -7.92
CA VAL A 144 14.20 1.09 -7.27
C VAL A 144 12.87 1.15 -6.52
N CYS A 145 12.89 1.62 -5.28
CA CYS A 145 11.69 1.95 -4.51
C CYS A 145 11.79 3.39 -4.02
N VAL A 146 10.79 4.19 -4.32
CA VAL A 146 10.72 5.62 -3.96
C VAL A 146 9.71 5.83 -2.85
N ASN A 147 10.10 6.53 -1.78
CA ASN A 147 9.15 6.96 -0.76
C ASN A 147 8.27 8.09 -1.32
N VAL A 148 6.95 7.90 -1.29
CA VAL A 148 6.01 8.81 -1.96
C VAL A 148 6.02 10.23 -1.39
N LEU A 149 5.72 11.21 -2.23
CA LEU A 149 5.50 12.60 -1.82
C LEU A 149 4.35 12.69 -0.81
N GLY A 150 4.56 13.42 0.27
CA GLY A 150 3.59 13.48 1.38
C GLY A 150 3.72 12.34 2.40
N GLY A 151 4.60 11.36 2.14
CA GLY A 151 4.99 10.31 3.10
C GLY A 151 5.85 10.86 4.22
N CYS A 152 6.27 10.00 5.16
CA CYS A 152 6.96 10.42 6.37
C CYS A 152 8.32 9.74 6.58
N GLN A 153 8.86 9.04 5.58
CA GLN A 153 10.12 8.32 5.70
C GLN A 153 11.22 8.87 4.78
N GLY A 154 11.41 10.20 4.83
CA GLY A 154 12.52 10.92 4.19
C GLY A 154 12.12 11.75 2.97
N THR A 155 11.04 11.42 2.25
CA THR A 155 10.49 12.31 1.22
C THR A 155 9.70 13.45 1.86
N THR A 156 9.74 14.62 1.26
CA THR A 156 9.04 15.82 1.73
C THR A 156 7.54 15.52 1.96
N GLY A 157 7.11 15.81 3.17
CA GLY A 157 5.75 15.62 3.65
C GLY A 157 5.43 16.58 4.80
N PRO A 158 4.30 16.42 5.50
CA PRO A 158 3.88 17.32 6.58
C PRO A 158 4.90 17.48 7.72
N ALA A 159 5.67 16.44 8.04
CA ALA A 159 6.71 16.48 9.08
C ALA A 159 8.03 17.14 8.63
N SER A 160 8.21 17.39 7.33
CA SER A 160 9.43 17.97 6.77
C SER A 160 9.54 19.46 7.08
N PRO A 161 10.78 20.01 7.17
CA PRO A 161 10.99 21.46 7.34
C PRO A 161 10.40 22.25 6.15
N HIS A 162 9.70 23.32 6.46
CA HIS A 162 9.27 24.31 5.47
C HIS A 162 10.46 25.16 5.01
N PRO A 163 10.67 25.40 3.73
CA PRO A 163 11.88 26.10 3.24
C PRO A 163 12.02 27.55 3.72
N ASP A 164 10.92 28.23 4.06
CA ASP A 164 10.94 29.64 4.43
C ASP A 164 11.26 29.86 5.92
N ASP A 165 10.90 28.95 6.82
CA ASP A 165 11.00 29.15 8.26
C ASP A 165 11.65 27.98 9.04
N GLY A 166 11.95 26.87 8.36
CA GLY A 166 12.54 25.68 8.97
C GLY A 166 11.60 24.88 9.89
N ARG A 167 10.38 25.37 10.14
CA ARG A 167 9.37 24.65 10.93
C ARG A 167 8.73 23.55 10.09
N PRO A 168 8.19 22.50 10.67
CA PRO A 168 7.43 21.50 9.91
C PRO A 168 6.35 22.15 9.04
N TRP A 169 6.12 21.60 7.86
CA TRP A 169 5.01 22.02 7.01
C TRP A 169 3.68 21.95 7.76
N ALA A 170 3.50 20.89 8.53
CA ALA A 170 2.31 20.67 9.37
C ALA A 170 1.00 20.82 8.58
N SER A 171 0.04 21.59 9.08
CA SER A 171 -1.23 21.88 8.43
C SER A 171 -1.12 22.68 7.12
N ARG A 172 0.04 23.30 6.87
CA ARG A 172 0.33 24.06 5.63
C ARG A 172 0.64 23.18 4.42
N PHE A 173 0.91 21.86 4.65
CA PHE A 173 1.26 20.97 3.55
C PHE A 173 0.08 20.80 2.60
N PRO A 174 0.26 21.07 1.29
CA PRO A 174 -0.84 21.01 0.33
C PRO A 174 -1.29 19.57 0.07
N VAL A 175 -2.53 19.42 -0.40
CA VAL A 175 -3.05 18.12 -0.83
C VAL A 175 -2.27 17.63 -2.04
N VAL A 176 -1.79 16.40 -1.98
CA VAL A 176 -1.14 15.70 -3.09
C VAL A 176 -2.05 14.61 -3.65
N THR A 177 -1.79 14.19 -4.88
CA THR A 177 -2.49 13.10 -5.56
C THR A 177 -1.52 11.97 -5.90
N ILE A 178 -2.05 10.82 -6.32
CA ILE A 178 -1.23 9.71 -6.85
C ILE A 178 -0.40 10.18 -8.06
N ARG A 179 -0.93 11.08 -8.89
CA ARG A 179 -0.21 11.65 -10.04
C ARG A 179 0.99 12.51 -9.62
N ASP A 180 0.88 13.23 -8.49
CA ASP A 180 2.00 13.99 -7.95
C ASP A 180 3.12 13.06 -7.44
N MET A 181 2.75 11.94 -6.82
CA MET A 181 3.72 10.91 -6.40
C MET A 181 4.45 10.33 -7.62
N VAL A 182 3.73 9.97 -8.68
CA VAL A 182 4.31 9.44 -9.92
C VAL A 182 5.25 10.45 -10.58
N ARG A 183 4.95 11.74 -10.56
CA ARG A 183 5.86 12.77 -11.09
C ARG A 183 7.17 12.89 -10.31
N THR A 184 7.14 12.68 -8.99
CA THR A 184 8.39 12.64 -8.20
C THR A 184 9.19 11.37 -8.48
N GLN A 185 8.53 10.24 -8.71
CA GLN A 185 9.18 8.99 -9.13
C GLN A 185 9.82 9.11 -10.52
N ALA A 186 9.17 9.82 -11.44
CA ALA A 186 9.74 10.09 -12.77
C ALA A 186 11.05 10.88 -12.69
N ALA A 187 11.13 11.85 -11.78
CA ALA A 187 12.37 12.58 -11.53
C ALA A 187 13.46 11.69 -10.91
N VAL A 188 13.10 10.75 -10.04
CA VAL A 188 14.07 9.75 -9.52
C VAL A 188 14.54 8.83 -10.66
N ALA A 189 13.67 8.43 -11.59
CA ALA A 189 14.08 7.64 -12.76
C ALA A 189 15.15 8.37 -13.58
N ASP A 190 14.97 9.68 -13.82
CA ASP A 190 15.93 10.51 -14.54
C ASP A 190 17.27 10.60 -13.77
N GLU A 191 17.25 10.77 -12.46
CA GLU A 191 18.42 10.81 -11.57
C GLU A 191 19.23 9.52 -11.59
N VAL A 192 18.56 8.36 -11.54
CA VAL A 192 19.25 7.06 -11.57
C VAL A 192 19.58 6.60 -13.00
N GLY A 193 19.22 7.39 -13.99
CA GLY A 193 19.54 7.14 -15.40
C GLY A 193 18.65 6.08 -16.06
N VAL A 194 17.43 5.90 -15.59
CA VAL A 194 16.43 4.98 -16.13
C VAL A 194 15.49 5.71 -17.08
N GLU A 195 15.64 5.52 -18.37
CA GLU A 195 14.75 6.10 -19.39
C GLU A 195 13.42 5.33 -19.46
N ARG A 196 13.47 4.00 -19.29
CA ARG A 196 12.32 3.10 -19.37
C ARG A 196 12.44 2.00 -18.33
N TRP A 197 11.38 1.83 -17.54
CA TRP A 197 11.23 0.71 -16.62
C TRP A 197 10.88 -0.57 -17.40
N ALA A 198 11.59 -1.66 -17.17
CA ALA A 198 11.16 -2.97 -17.65
C ALA A 198 9.82 -3.37 -17.02
N LEU A 199 9.67 -3.07 -15.71
CA LEU A 199 8.43 -3.30 -14.96
C LEU A 199 8.18 -2.16 -13.98
N VAL A 200 6.92 -1.73 -13.84
CA VAL A 200 6.42 -0.96 -12.69
C VAL A 200 5.46 -1.85 -11.91
N ALA A 201 5.76 -2.10 -10.64
CA ALA A 201 5.03 -3.04 -9.80
C ALA A 201 4.58 -2.42 -8.47
N GLY A 202 3.38 -2.76 -8.00
CA GLY A 202 2.90 -2.29 -6.71
C GLY A 202 1.55 -2.83 -6.30
N GLY A 203 1.34 -2.93 -4.97
CA GLY A 203 0.07 -3.34 -4.39
C GLY A 203 -0.67 -2.18 -3.72
N SER A 204 -2.01 -2.28 -3.67
CA SER A 204 -2.86 -1.29 -2.98
C SER A 204 -2.65 0.13 -3.55
N MET A 205 -2.32 1.12 -2.72
CA MET A 205 -1.90 2.46 -3.16
C MET A 205 -0.73 2.40 -4.16
N GLY A 206 0.16 1.40 -4.06
CA GLY A 206 1.21 1.16 -5.03
C GLY A 206 0.66 0.80 -6.42
N GLY A 207 -0.39 0.00 -6.47
CA GLY A 207 -1.08 -0.34 -7.72
C GLY A 207 -1.75 0.87 -8.40
N MET A 208 -2.27 1.81 -7.61
CA MET A 208 -2.77 3.10 -8.15
C MET A 208 -1.63 3.89 -8.84
N GLN A 209 -0.43 3.88 -8.25
CA GLN A 209 0.75 4.51 -8.83
C GLN A 209 1.18 3.80 -10.12
N VAL A 210 1.12 2.46 -10.16
CA VAL A 210 1.41 1.64 -11.36
C VAL A 210 0.50 2.05 -12.52
N LEU A 211 -0.81 2.14 -12.29
CA LEU A 211 -1.78 2.55 -13.31
C LEU A 211 -1.50 3.97 -13.81
N GLU A 212 -1.24 4.90 -12.89
CA GLU A 212 -0.91 6.29 -13.27
C GLU A 212 0.41 6.37 -14.06
N TRP A 213 1.43 5.53 -13.74
CA TRP A 213 2.65 5.42 -14.53
C TRP A 213 2.36 5.03 -15.98
N GLY A 214 1.56 3.98 -16.19
CA GLY A 214 1.20 3.52 -17.52
C GLY A 214 0.46 4.56 -18.36
N VAL A 215 -0.40 5.35 -17.73
CA VAL A 215 -1.20 6.39 -18.41
C VAL A 215 -0.43 7.71 -18.61
N MET A 216 0.42 8.09 -17.65
CA MET A 216 1.16 9.36 -17.71
C MET A 216 2.44 9.26 -18.53
N TYR A 217 3.09 8.09 -18.53
CA TYR A 217 4.39 7.87 -19.18
C TYR A 217 4.41 6.54 -19.97
N PRO A 218 3.48 6.34 -20.92
CA PRO A 218 3.31 5.05 -21.60
C PRO A 218 4.58 4.56 -22.31
N GLU A 219 5.40 5.47 -22.83
CA GLU A 219 6.65 5.13 -23.53
C GLU A 219 7.79 4.75 -22.56
N ARG A 220 7.63 5.08 -21.28
CA ARG A 220 8.64 4.82 -20.23
C ARG A 220 8.38 3.53 -19.44
N VAL A 221 7.42 2.72 -19.85
CA VAL A 221 7.03 1.49 -19.13
C VAL A 221 7.03 0.30 -20.08
N GLY A 222 7.66 -0.80 -19.67
CA GLY A 222 7.71 -2.06 -20.40
C GLY A 222 6.65 -3.07 -19.97
N GLY A 223 6.23 -3.03 -18.71
CA GLY A 223 5.18 -3.86 -18.12
C GLY A 223 4.60 -3.24 -16.87
N LEU A 224 3.36 -3.57 -16.57
CA LEU A 224 2.60 -3.07 -15.42
C LEU A 224 2.11 -4.25 -14.58
N LEU A 225 2.45 -4.27 -13.29
CA LEU A 225 1.97 -5.25 -12.32
C LEU A 225 1.20 -4.54 -11.20
N THR A 226 -0.10 -4.69 -11.20
CA THR A 226 -0.97 -4.19 -10.14
C THR A 226 -1.46 -5.32 -9.26
N ILE A 227 -1.49 -5.12 -7.92
CA ILE A 227 -1.92 -6.14 -6.97
C ILE A 227 -2.91 -5.51 -6.00
N ALA A 228 -4.07 -6.16 -5.77
CA ALA A 228 -5.04 -5.75 -4.76
C ALA A 228 -5.32 -4.23 -4.79
N THR A 229 -5.73 -3.70 -5.93
CA THR A 229 -5.95 -2.27 -6.18
C THR A 229 -7.19 -2.03 -7.06
N ALA A 230 -7.50 -0.77 -7.32
CA ALA A 230 -8.61 -0.37 -8.19
C ALA A 230 -8.19 0.80 -9.10
N ALA A 231 -8.88 0.96 -10.24
CA ALA A 231 -8.70 2.09 -11.14
C ALA A 231 -9.29 3.40 -10.59
N ALA A 232 -10.23 3.31 -9.65
CA ALA A 232 -10.78 4.44 -8.91
C ALA A 232 -11.19 4.00 -7.50
N ALA A 233 -11.12 4.91 -6.53
CA ALA A 233 -11.54 4.64 -5.17
C ALA A 233 -13.04 4.43 -5.08
N SER A 234 -13.49 3.31 -4.51
CA SER A 234 -14.90 3.03 -4.28
C SER A 234 -15.45 3.80 -3.06
N ALA A 235 -16.78 3.94 -3.00
CA ALA A 235 -17.45 4.54 -1.84
C ALA A 235 -17.11 3.83 -0.53
N GLN A 236 -16.97 2.50 -0.54
CA GLN A 236 -16.61 1.70 0.63
C GLN A 236 -15.19 2.02 1.11
N GLN A 237 -14.22 2.09 0.19
CA GLN A 237 -12.84 2.47 0.50
C GLN A 237 -12.76 3.88 1.09
N ILE A 238 -13.45 4.85 0.46
CA ILE A 238 -13.56 6.22 0.97
C ILE A 238 -14.16 6.24 2.39
N GLY A 239 -15.20 5.42 2.64
CA GLY A 239 -15.82 5.26 3.96
C GLY A 239 -14.85 4.76 5.03
N TRP A 240 -14.08 3.72 4.72
CA TRP A 240 -13.04 3.18 5.61
C TRP A 240 -11.99 4.23 5.98
N TRP A 241 -11.41 4.90 4.97
CA TRP A 241 -10.39 5.93 5.20
C TRP A 241 -10.95 7.15 5.91
N SER A 242 -12.19 7.53 5.63
CA SER A 242 -12.86 8.64 6.32
C SER A 242 -12.99 8.37 7.82
N SER A 243 -13.31 7.14 8.22
CA SER A 243 -13.41 6.75 9.63
C SER A 243 -12.05 6.86 10.35
N GLY A 244 -10.98 6.37 9.72
CA GLY A 244 -9.61 6.52 10.24
C GLY A 244 -9.18 7.99 10.35
N ARG A 245 -9.43 8.79 9.31
CA ARG A 245 -9.14 10.23 9.36
C ARG A 245 -9.92 10.96 10.45
N ARG A 246 -11.18 10.57 10.68
CA ARG A 246 -11.96 11.13 11.78
C ARG A 246 -11.33 10.83 13.14
N ALA A 247 -10.86 9.59 13.37
CA ALA A 247 -10.21 9.23 14.63
C ALA A 247 -9.02 10.16 14.95
N ILE A 248 -8.16 10.45 13.95
CA ILE A 248 -7.04 11.38 14.10
C ILE A 248 -7.56 12.81 14.40
N ARG A 249 -8.56 13.28 13.65
CA ARG A 249 -9.05 14.67 13.76
C ARG A 249 -9.75 14.98 15.08
N ILE A 250 -10.33 14.00 15.75
CA ILE A 250 -10.96 14.18 17.06
C ILE A 250 -10.00 13.99 18.23
N ASP A 251 -8.76 13.52 17.98
CA ASP A 251 -7.73 13.48 19.01
C ASP A 251 -7.31 14.92 19.38
N PRO A 252 -7.49 15.36 20.63
CA PRO A 252 -7.17 16.74 21.02
C PRO A 252 -5.68 17.08 20.85
N ARG A 253 -4.79 16.06 20.85
CA ARG A 253 -3.36 16.23 20.65
C ARG A 253 -2.98 16.46 19.19
N TRP A 254 -3.90 16.25 18.24
CA TRP A 254 -3.67 16.57 16.84
C TRP A 254 -3.55 18.08 16.57
N ARG A 255 -4.19 18.93 17.38
CA ARG A 255 -4.09 20.39 17.34
C ARG A 255 -4.30 20.99 15.94
N GLY A 256 -5.25 20.46 15.18
CA GLY A 256 -5.49 20.91 13.79
C GLY A 256 -4.36 20.61 12.80
N GLY A 257 -3.41 19.73 13.15
CA GLY A 257 -2.24 19.38 12.36
C GLY A 257 -0.93 20.01 12.84
N ASP A 258 -0.97 20.94 13.80
CA ASP A 258 0.20 21.70 14.29
C ASP A 258 0.66 21.17 15.66
N TYR A 259 1.10 19.91 15.71
CA TYR A 259 1.49 19.20 16.95
C TYR A 259 2.99 18.90 17.06
N TYR A 260 3.82 19.23 16.06
CA TYR A 260 5.21 18.78 15.99
C TYR A 260 6.15 19.43 17.03
N ASP A 261 5.71 20.50 17.68
CA ASP A 261 6.40 21.18 18.78
C ASP A 261 6.05 20.62 20.18
N ALA A 262 5.14 19.63 20.23
CA ALA A 262 4.76 18.99 21.49
C ALA A 262 5.91 18.18 22.10
N ALA A 263 5.82 17.90 23.39
CA ALA A 263 6.77 17.03 24.07
C ALA A 263 6.60 15.56 23.64
N PRO A 264 7.64 14.71 23.77
CA PRO A 264 7.49 13.28 23.58
C PRO A 264 6.32 12.72 24.39
N GLY A 265 5.50 11.88 23.77
CA GLY A 265 4.27 11.36 24.35
C GLY A 265 3.02 12.21 24.15
N GLU A 266 3.14 13.42 23.62
CA GLU A 266 2.02 14.34 23.43
C GLU A 266 1.56 14.49 21.97
N GLY A 267 2.04 13.63 21.07
CA GLY A 267 1.52 13.55 19.71
C GLY A 267 0.12 12.91 19.63
N PRO A 268 -0.57 12.97 18.48
CA PRO A 268 -1.91 12.41 18.27
C PRO A 268 -1.90 10.88 18.14
N HIS A 269 -1.31 10.22 19.14
CA HIS A 269 -1.01 8.79 19.14
C HIS A 269 -2.28 7.94 19.18
N GLU A 270 -3.27 8.31 19.99
CA GLU A 270 -4.52 7.56 20.13
C GLU A 270 -5.34 7.64 18.84
N GLY A 271 -5.40 8.80 18.21
CA GLY A 271 -6.08 8.98 16.94
C GLY A 271 -5.44 8.18 15.82
N LEU A 272 -4.10 8.20 15.71
CA LEU A 272 -3.37 7.43 14.70
C LEU A 272 -3.43 5.92 14.97
N ALA A 273 -3.32 5.50 16.23
CA ALA A 273 -3.48 4.10 16.61
C ALA A 273 -4.86 3.56 16.26
N THR A 274 -5.92 4.33 16.60
CA THR A 274 -7.31 3.97 16.24
C THR A 274 -7.51 3.90 14.74
N ALA A 275 -6.95 4.83 13.96
CA ALA A 275 -6.98 4.78 12.50
C ALA A 275 -6.32 3.50 11.97
N ARG A 276 -5.21 3.06 12.58
CA ARG A 276 -4.57 1.78 12.24
C ARG A 276 -5.43 0.58 12.61
N MET A 277 -6.07 0.59 13.76
CA MET A 277 -6.98 -0.49 14.18
C MET A 277 -8.11 -0.67 13.17
N VAL A 278 -8.75 0.42 12.73
CA VAL A 278 -9.77 0.38 11.66
C VAL A 278 -9.21 -0.23 10.37
N SER A 279 -8.03 0.20 9.96
CA SER A 279 -7.38 -0.35 8.76
C SER A 279 -7.06 -1.85 8.89
N MET A 280 -6.60 -2.30 10.06
CA MET A 280 -6.26 -3.72 10.29
C MET A 280 -7.47 -4.64 10.14
N MET A 281 -8.68 -4.17 10.47
CA MET A 281 -9.90 -4.95 10.26
C MET A 281 -10.22 -5.14 8.77
N THR A 282 -9.78 -4.23 7.90
CA THR A 282 -9.96 -4.37 6.45
C THR A 282 -8.80 -5.09 5.75
N PHE A 283 -7.63 -5.17 6.41
CA PHE A 283 -6.45 -5.82 5.84
C PHE A 283 -6.43 -7.34 6.04
N ARG A 284 -7.29 -7.87 6.89
CA ARG A 284 -7.40 -9.29 7.23
C ARG A 284 -8.80 -9.80 6.94
N SER A 285 -8.90 -11.09 6.61
CA SER A 285 -10.19 -11.76 6.48
C SER A 285 -10.77 -12.18 7.85
N ASP A 286 -12.07 -12.48 7.86
CA ASP A 286 -12.75 -13.07 9.01
C ASP A 286 -12.14 -14.43 9.37
N ASP A 287 -11.79 -15.25 8.38
CA ASP A 287 -11.18 -16.57 8.59
C ASP A 287 -9.88 -16.48 9.39
N VAL A 288 -9.00 -15.52 9.06
CA VAL A 288 -7.75 -15.29 9.79
C VAL A 288 -8.01 -14.79 11.21
N PHE A 289 -8.96 -13.88 11.41
CA PHE A 289 -9.33 -13.41 12.74
C PHE A 289 -9.94 -14.54 13.58
N SER A 290 -10.86 -15.31 13.01
CA SER A 290 -11.51 -16.42 13.67
C SER A 290 -10.53 -17.55 14.05
N ALA A 291 -9.65 -17.94 13.10
CA ALA A 291 -8.65 -18.98 13.35
C ALA A 291 -7.60 -18.58 14.39
N ARG A 292 -7.26 -17.28 14.46
CA ARG A 292 -6.19 -16.78 15.32
C ARG A 292 -6.65 -16.39 16.72
N PHE A 293 -7.81 -15.81 16.83
CA PHE A 293 -8.28 -15.20 18.08
C PHE A 293 -9.57 -15.84 18.59
N GLY A 294 -10.45 -16.32 17.71
CA GLY A 294 -11.75 -16.83 18.09
C GLY A 294 -12.50 -15.85 19.01
N ARG A 295 -12.91 -16.35 20.17
CA ARG A 295 -13.50 -15.57 21.25
C ARG A 295 -12.64 -15.57 22.52
N GLU A 296 -11.35 -15.80 22.39
CA GLU A 296 -10.43 -15.88 23.52
C GLU A 296 -10.32 -14.53 24.25
N VAL A 297 -10.35 -14.57 25.57
CA VAL A 297 -10.17 -13.42 26.45
C VAL A 297 -8.72 -13.28 26.88
N VAL A 298 -8.29 -12.05 27.16
CA VAL A 298 -6.91 -11.77 27.64
C VAL A 298 -6.73 -12.31 29.05
N GLU A 299 -7.71 -11.99 29.93
CA GLU A 299 -7.75 -12.45 31.31
C GLU A 299 -9.16 -12.92 31.64
N PRO A 300 -9.36 -14.16 32.07
CA PRO A 300 -10.65 -14.63 32.53
C PRO A 300 -11.12 -13.82 33.75
N VAL A 301 -12.38 -13.41 33.73
CA VAL A 301 -13.04 -12.76 34.87
C VAL A 301 -14.29 -13.57 35.26
N GLU A 302 -14.64 -13.55 36.52
CA GLU A 302 -15.90 -14.14 36.97
C GLU A 302 -17.07 -13.26 36.55
N GLY A 303 -18.04 -13.83 35.83
CA GLY A 303 -19.19 -13.10 35.28
C GLY A 303 -18.84 -12.26 34.03
N PHE A 304 -19.54 -11.12 33.87
CA PHE A 304 -19.35 -10.21 32.73
C PHE A 304 -18.84 -8.86 33.21
N SER A 305 -17.85 -8.32 32.51
CA SER A 305 -17.33 -6.97 32.74
C SER A 305 -17.32 -6.17 31.43
N LEU A 306 -17.70 -4.89 31.50
CA LEU A 306 -17.59 -3.97 30.37
C LEU A 306 -16.15 -3.85 29.86
N TRP A 307 -15.17 -4.06 30.73
CA TRP A 307 -13.74 -3.92 30.44
C TRP A 307 -13.02 -5.26 30.23
N GLN A 308 -13.77 -6.37 30.14
CA GLN A 308 -13.18 -7.65 29.75
C GLN A 308 -12.72 -7.55 28.31
N ARG A 309 -11.43 -7.84 28.10
CA ARG A 309 -10.78 -7.69 26.80
C ARG A 309 -10.63 -9.02 26.10
N PHE A 310 -10.84 -9.03 24.78
CA PHE A 310 -10.56 -10.16 23.91
C PHE A 310 -9.15 -10.08 23.31
N GLN A 311 -8.57 -11.21 22.93
CA GLN A 311 -7.24 -11.27 22.30
C GLN A 311 -7.15 -10.46 21.01
N VAL A 312 -8.23 -10.35 20.24
CA VAL A 312 -8.30 -9.53 19.03
C VAL A 312 -8.12 -8.04 19.35
N GLU A 313 -8.68 -7.54 20.45
CA GLU A 313 -8.52 -6.15 20.86
C GLU A 313 -7.06 -5.85 21.21
N ARG A 314 -6.41 -6.76 21.96
CA ARG A 314 -4.97 -6.65 22.26
C ARG A 314 -4.12 -6.64 21.00
N TYR A 315 -4.46 -7.45 19.99
CA TYR A 315 -3.78 -7.47 18.71
C TYR A 315 -3.94 -6.13 17.96
N LEU A 316 -5.15 -5.59 17.91
CA LEU A 316 -5.42 -4.32 17.22
C LEU A 316 -4.68 -3.16 17.90
N GLU A 317 -4.68 -3.09 19.23
CA GLU A 317 -3.88 -2.12 20.00
C GLU A 317 -2.40 -2.22 19.69
N TYR A 318 -1.85 -3.45 19.66
CA TYR A 318 -0.45 -3.68 19.28
C TYR A 318 -0.13 -3.13 17.89
N GLN A 319 -1.01 -3.35 16.90
CA GLN A 319 -0.81 -2.84 15.54
C GLN A 319 -0.90 -1.31 15.48
N GLY A 320 -1.78 -0.71 16.28
CA GLY A 320 -1.85 0.74 16.46
C GLY A 320 -0.54 1.31 17.01
N ASP A 321 -0.08 0.78 18.15
CA ASP A 321 1.18 1.19 18.80
C ASP A 321 2.40 1.01 17.89
N LYS A 322 2.42 -0.07 17.10
CA LYS A 322 3.49 -0.31 16.12
C LYS A 322 3.52 0.77 15.03
N LEU A 323 2.36 1.21 14.53
CA LEU A 323 2.31 2.27 13.52
C LEU A 323 2.74 3.62 14.08
N VAL A 324 2.26 4.01 15.26
CA VAL A 324 2.60 5.28 15.91
C VAL A 324 4.09 5.53 16.00
N ARG A 325 4.89 4.47 16.21
CA ARG A 325 6.37 4.57 16.34
C ARG A 325 7.09 4.88 15.05
N ARG A 326 6.46 4.67 13.88
CA ARG A 326 7.13 4.79 12.57
C ARG A 326 6.34 5.58 11.53
N PHE A 327 5.21 6.17 11.91
CA PHE A 327 4.36 6.89 10.98
C PHE A 327 3.90 8.23 11.54
N ASP A 328 3.48 9.10 10.65
CA ASP A 328 3.02 10.46 10.95
C ASP A 328 1.52 10.59 10.73
N ALA A 329 0.82 11.24 11.68
CA ALA A 329 -0.62 11.37 11.60
C ALA A 329 -1.09 12.26 10.43
N ASN A 330 -0.39 13.36 10.15
CA ASN A 330 -0.73 14.21 9.00
C ASN A 330 -0.42 13.51 7.68
N SER A 331 0.68 12.75 7.59
CA SER A 331 0.97 11.94 6.41
C SER A 331 -0.13 10.86 6.20
N TYR A 332 -0.64 10.24 7.27
CA TYR A 332 -1.76 9.30 7.15
C TYR A 332 -3.02 9.98 6.59
N LEU A 333 -3.36 11.17 7.10
CA LEU A 333 -4.49 11.96 6.60
C LEU A 333 -4.32 12.29 5.10
N LEU A 334 -3.13 12.74 4.74
CA LEU A 334 -2.79 13.17 3.38
C LEU A 334 -2.82 12.01 2.38
N LEU A 335 -2.13 10.91 2.70
CA LEU A 335 -2.03 9.76 1.80
C LEU A 335 -3.38 9.04 1.62
N THR A 336 -4.16 8.88 2.70
CA THR A 336 -5.52 8.33 2.57
C THR A 336 -6.43 9.27 1.78
N LYS A 337 -6.20 10.58 1.82
CA LYS A 337 -6.93 11.53 0.97
C LYS A 337 -6.49 11.42 -0.49
N ALA A 338 -5.20 11.23 -0.77
CA ALA A 338 -4.70 10.99 -2.12
C ALA A 338 -5.31 9.71 -2.73
N MET A 339 -5.48 8.66 -1.92
CA MET A 339 -6.18 7.43 -2.34
C MET A 339 -7.66 7.69 -2.64
N ASP A 340 -8.39 8.44 -1.80
CA ASP A 340 -9.79 8.83 -2.09
C ASP A 340 -9.94 9.59 -3.41
N LEU A 341 -8.95 10.42 -3.74
CA LEU A 341 -8.92 11.24 -4.94
C LEU A 341 -8.46 10.46 -6.18
N HIS A 342 -8.02 9.20 -6.01
CA HIS A 342 -7.61 8.38 -7.12
C HIS A 342 -8.80 8.01 -7.98
N ASP A 343 -8.71 8.40 -9.23
CA ASP A 343 -9.60 8.06 -10.33
C ASP A 343 -8.78 8.19 -11.62
N LEU A 344 -8.48 7.05 -12.23
CA LEU A 344 -7.65 6.97 -13.43
C LEU A 344 -8.28 7.74 -14.60
N GLY A 345 -9.61 7.75 -14.68
CA GLY A 345 -10.38 8.42 -15.74
C GLY A 345 -10.55 9.92 -15.53
N ARG A 346 -10.30 10.45 -14.32
CA ARG A 346 -10.53 11.84 -13.97
C ARG A 346 -9.72 12.79 -14.83
N GLY A 347 -10.43 13.67 -15.57
CA GLY A 347 -9.81 14.63 -16.49
C GLY A 347 -9.23 14.01 -17.77
N ARG A 348 -9.57 12.74 -18.06
CA ARG A 348 -9.07 12.01 -19.25
C ARG A 348 -10.18 11.48 -20.16
N GLY A 349 -11.43 11.82 -19.88
CA GLY A 349 -12.58 11.36 -20.68
C GLY A 349 -13.19 10.05 -20.18
N GLY A 350 -12.84 9.60 -18.97
CA GLY A 350 -13.32 8.37 -18.37
C GLY A 350 -12.26 7.27 -18.29
N PRO A 351 -12.58 6.14 -17.65
CA PRO A 351 -11.64 5.03 -17.48
C PRO A 351 -11.20 4.43 -18.82
N GLU A 352 -12.09 4.20 -19.77
CA GLU A 352 -11.79 3.64 -21.09
C GLU A 352 -10.73 4.50 -21.81
N ALA A 353 -10.98 5.81 -21.92
CA ALA A 353 -10.05 6.75 -22.54
C ALA A 353 -8.70 6.85 -21.83
N ALA A 354 -8.66 6.59 -20.52
CA ALA A 354 -7.41 6.49 -19.78
C ALA A 354 -6.64 5.23 -20.15
N PHE A 355 -7.32 4.07 -20.22
CA PHE A 355 -6.69 2.80 -20.58
C PHE A 355 -6.23 2.75 -22.04
N GLU A 356 -6.87 3.45 -22.98
CA GLU A 356 -6.40 3.60 -24.37
C GLU A 356 -4.98 4.21 -24.49
N ARG A 357 -4.52 4.88 -23.44
CA ARG A 357 -3.14 5.43 -23.41
C ARG A 357 -2.08 4.39 -23.05
N LEU A 358 -2.44 3.27 -22.47
CA LEU A 358 -1.49 2.22 -22.11
C LEU A 358 -0.84 1.62 -23.37
N ARG A 359 0.45 1.33 -23.27
CA ARG A 359 1.23 0.68 -24.35
C ARG A 359 1.89 -0.62 -23.87
N ALA A 360 2.06 -0.74 -22.57
CA ALA A 360 2.71 -1.90 -21.95
C ALA A 360 1.69 -2.99 -21.61
N PRO A 361 2.08 -4.27 -21.62
CA PRO A 361 1.25 -5.34 -21.08
C PRO A 361 0.98 -5.12 -19.59
N LEU A 362 -0.21 -5.51 -19.15
CA LEU A 362 -0.71 -5.35 -17.79
C LEU A 362 -1.04 -6.71 -17.17
N LEU A 363 -0.49 -6.97 -15.99
CA LEU A 363 -0.92 -8.06 -15.13
C LEU A 363 -1.59 -7.47 -13.88
N SER A 364 -2.87 -7.80 -13.65
CA SER A 364 -3.60 -7.39 -12.46
C SER A 364 -3.92 -8.59 -11.58
N VAL A 365 -3.47 -8.53 -10.32
CA VAL A 365 -3.58 -9.64 -9.36
C VAL A 365 -4.60 -9.28 -8.29
N GLY A 366 -5.64 -10.11 -8.15
CA GLY A 366 -6.59 -10.07 -7.03
C GLY A 366 -6.14 -10.95 -5.88
N VAL A 367 -6.80 -10.82 -4.73
CA VAL A 367 -6.67 -11.73 -3.58
C VAL A 367 -8.05 -12.26 -3.22
N SER A 368 -8.22 -13.59 -3.13
CA SER A 368 -9.52 -14.25 -3.01
C SER A 368 -10.35 -13.76 -1.80
N SER A 369 -9.70 -13.45 -0.67
CA SER A 369 -10.34 -13.02 0.58
C SER A 369 -10.23 -11.52 0.88
N ASP A 370 -9.78 -10.70 -0.07
CA ASP A 370 -9.64 -9.25 0.12
C ASP A 370 -11.00 -8.56 0.15
N ILE A 371 -11.33 -7.93 1.28
CA ILE A 371 -12.56 -7.15 1.46
C ILE A 371 -12.36 -5.64 1.23
N LEU A 372 -11.09 -5.18 1.24
CA LEU A 372 -10.75 -3.78 1.00
C LEU A 372 -10.68 -3.46 -0.50
N TYR A 373 -10.01 -4.31 -1.27
CA TYR A 373 -9.94 -4.29 -2.73
C TYR A 373 -10.39 -5.66 -3.27
N PRO A 374 -11.72 -5.93 -3.29
CA PRO A 374 -12.22 -7.24 -3.69
C PRO A 374 -11.75 -7.65 -5.09
N PRO A 375 -11.57 -8.96 -5.36
CA PRO A 375 -10.98 -9.46 -6.61
C PRO A 375 -11.67 -8.96 -7.88
N HIS A 376 -12.97 -8.62 -7.81
CA HIS A 376 -13.70 -8.08 -8.95
C HIS A 376 -13.12 -6.75 -9.45
N GLN A 377 -12.49 -5.93 -8.59
CA GLN A 377 -11.86 -4.66 -8.99
C GLN A 377 -10.60 -4.91 -9.84
N ALA A 378 -9.80 -5.92 -9.49
CA ALA A 378 -8.66 -6.32 -10.32
C ALA A 378 -9.11 -6.88 -11.68
N ARG A 379 -10.21 -7.66 -11.70
CA ARG A 379 -10.84 -8.13 -12.97
C ARG A 379 -11.40 -6.98 -13.80
N GLU A 380 -11.98 -5.97 -13.15
CA GLU A 380 -12.48 -4.77 -13.84
C GLU A 380 -11.35 -4.02 -14.55
N ILE A 381 -10.18 -3.84 -13.88
CA ILE A 381 -8.98 -3.26 -14.48
C ILE A 381 -8.62 -4.01 -15.77
N VAL A 382 -8.55 -5.35 -15.72
CA VAL A 382 -8.22 -6.17 -16.89
C VAL A 382 -9.27 -6.04 -17.99
N ASN A 383 -10.57 -6.08 -17.64
CA ASN A 383 -11.65 -6.00 -18.62
C ASN A 383 -11.64 -4.66 -19.37
N VAL A 384 -11.44 -3.55 -18.67
CA VAL A 384 -11.38 -2.22 -19.30
C VAL A 384 -10.11 -2.08 -20.13
N ALA A 385 -8.96 -2.55 -19.63
CA ALA A 385 -7.70 -2.53 -20.38
C ALA A 385 -7.78 -3.36 -21.66
N ALA A 386 -8.31 -4.58 -21.59
CA ALA A 386 -8.49 -5.45 -22.76
C ALA A 386 -9.48 -4.84 -23.75
N GLY A 387 -10.58 -4.23 -23.27
CA GLY A 387 -11.52 -3.46 -24.10
C GLY A 387 -10.89 -2.30 -24.84
N ALA A 388 -9.84 -1.69 -24.27
CA ALA A 388 -9.02 -0.65 -24.88
C ALA A 388 -7.89 -1.20 -25.78
N GLY A 389 -7.80 -2.53 -25.97
CA GLY A 389 -6.79 -3.17 -26.83
C GLY A 389 -5.44 -3.42 -26.15
N VAL A 390 -5.36 -3.29 -24.82
CA VAL A 390 -4.15 -3.58 -24.04
C VAL A 390 -4.03 -5.11 -23.84
N ASP A 391 -2.82 -5.64 -23.97
CA ASP A 391 -2.49 -7.01 -23.55
C ASP A 391 -2.57 -7.09 -22.01
N ALA A 392 -3.69 -7.61 -21.50
CA ALA A 392 -4.01 -7.57 -20.09
C ALA A 392 -4.43 -8.94 -19.56
N ASP A 393 -3.74 -9.40 -18.52
CA ASP A 393 -3.96 -10.68 -17.86
C ASP A 393 -4.44 -10.49 -16.39
N TYR A 394 -5.26 -11.42 -15.92
CA TYR A 394 -5.68 -11.54 -14.54
C TYR A 394 -5.07 -12.76 -13.87
N ALA A 395 -4.62 -12.58 -12.65
CA ALA A 395 -4.27 -13.68 -11.74
C ALA A 395 -4.91 -13.47 -10.36
N GLU A 396 -4.98 -14.52 -9.55
CA GLU A 396 -5.54 -14.45 -8.20
C GLU A 396 -4.62 -15.17 -7.21
N LEU A 397 -4.32 -14.53 -6.09
CA LEU A 397 -3.71 -15.19 -4.94
C LEU A 397 -4.85 -15.84 -4.14
N ASP A 398 -4.83 -17.15 -4.05
CA ASP A 398 -5.77 -17.89 -3.19
C ASP A 398 -5.21 -17.92 -1.77
N SER A 399 -5.68 -17.00 -0.94
CA SER A 399 -5.14 -16.80 0.40
C SER A 399 -6.23 -16.35 1.37
N PRO A 400 -6.24 -16.87 2.60
CA PRO A 400 -7.12 -16.39 3.66
C PRO A 400 -6.65 -15.06 4.27
N HIS A 401 -5.47 -14.55 3.91
CA HIS A 401 -4.83 -13.43 4.61
C HIS A 401 -5.39 -12.06 4.27
N GLY A 402 -6.43 -11.97 3.43
CA GLY A 402 -7.07 -10.71 3.05
C GLY A 402 -6.13 -9.82 2.24
N HIS A 403 -6.30 -8.52 2.35
CA HIS A 403 -5.53 -7.52 1.62
C HIS A 403 -4.00 -7.66 1.77
N ASP A 404 -3.51 -8.06 2.94
CA ASP A 404 -2.08 -8.22 3.19
C ASP A 404 -1.47 -9.48 2.52
N ALA A 405 -2.24 -10.31 1.81
CA ALA A 405 -1.73 -11.53 1.18
C ALA A 405 -0.54 -11.27 0.25
N PHE A 406 -0.54 -10.18 -0.51
CA PHE A 406 0.58 -9.84 -1.40
C PHE A 406 1.91 -9.53 -0.67
N LEU A 407 1.86 -9.31 0.65
CA LEU A 407 3.03 -9.13 1.52
C LEU A 407 3.44 -10.46 2.20
N ILE A 408 2.58 -11.47 2.19
CA ILE A 408 2.71 -12.71 2.95
C ILE A 408 2.97 -13.89 2.03
N GLU A 409 2.21 -14.01 0.93
CA GLU A 409 2.21 -15.14 0.00
C GLU A 409 3.29 -15.00 -1.07
N SER A 410 4.55 -14.83 -0.62
CA SER A 410 5.68 -14.58 -1.53
C SER A 410 5.87 -15.70 -2.55
N ASP A 411 5.60 -16.97 -2.18
CA ASP A 411 5.75 -18.13 -3.07
C ASP A 411 4.68 -18.10 -4.19
N GLN A 412 3.40 -17.92 -3.86
CA GLN A 412 2.34 -17.78 -4.84
C GLN A 412 2.55 -16.55 -5.74
N LEU A 413 2.99 -15.45 -5.14
CA LEU A 413 3.31 -14.24 -5.90
C LEU A 413 4.46 -14.49 -6.89
N ALA A 414 5.46 -15.28 -6.51
CA ALA A 414 6.56 -15.64 -7.40
C ALA A 414 6.09 -16.48 -8.60
N GLU A 415 5.12 -17.39 -8.40
CA GLU A 415 4.53 -18.19 -9.49
C GLU A 415 3.84 -17.31 -10.55
N VAL A 416 3.30 -16.17 -10.14
CA VAL A 416 2.61 -15.21 -11.02
C VAL A 416 3.58 -14.20 -11.64
N VAL A 417 4.52 -13.68 -10.85
CA VAL A 417 5.41 -12.57 -11.26
C VAL A 417 6.55 -13.04 -12.17
N ARG A 418 7.15 -14.19 -11.89
CA ARG A 418 8.29 -14.68 -12.70
C ARG A 418 7.95 -14.89 -14.18
N PRO A 419 6.84 -15.59 -14.55
CA PRO A 419 6.45 -15.72 -15.96
C PRO A 419 6.20 -14.38 -16.63
N PHE A 420 5.60 -13.43 -15.91
CA PHE A 420 5.35 -12.10 -16.45
C PHE A 420 6.65 -11.34 -16.69
N LEU A 421 7.59 -11.35 -15.74
CA LEU A 421 8.92 -10.74 -15.91
C LEU A 421 9.69 -11.38 -17.06
N THR A 422 9.63 -12.71 -17.22
CA THR A 422 10.31 -13.41 -18.34
C THR A 422 9.80 -12.94 -19.71
N ARG A 423 8.50 -12.61 -19.83
CA ARG A 423 7.94 -12.02 -21.07
C ARG A 423 8.47 -10.61 -21.36
N LEU A 424 8.94 -9.89 -20.33
CA LEU A 424 9.43 -8.51 -20.43
C LEU A 424 10.93 -8.41 -20.64
N GLU A 425 11.65 -9.54 -20.58
CA GLU A 425 13.10 -9.57 -20.78
C GLU A 425 13.46 -9.18 -22.21
N PRO A 426 14.51 -8.38 -22.39
CA PRO A 426 15.03 -8.09 -23.72
C PRO A 426 15.42 -9.38 -24.45
N ALA A 427 15.12 -9.48 -25.74
CA ALA A 427 15.53 -10.62 -26.54
C ALA A 427 17.06 -10.70 -26.56
N GLY A 428 17.65 -11.68 -25.85
CA GLY A 428 19.09 -11.91 -25.79
C GLY A 428 19.75 -11.63 -24.43
N ALA A 429 18.99 -11.53 -23.34
CA ALA A 429 19.53 -11.44 -21.97
C ALA A 429 19.95 -12.81 -21.42
#